data_8e4bad4cff0847ceff1b32625fc42958
#
_entry.id   8e4bad4cff0847ceff1b32625fc42958
#
_cell.length_a   1.000
_cell.length_b   1.000
_cell.length_c   1.000
_cell.angle_alpha   90.00
_cell.angle_beta   90.00
_cell.angle_gamma   90.00
#
_symmetry.space_group_name_H-M   'P 1'
#
loop_
_entity.id
_entity.type
_entity.pdbx_description
1 polymer ?
#
loop_
_entity_poly.entity_id
_entity_poly.type
_entity_poly.pdbx_seq_one_letter_code
_entity_poly.pdbx_strand_id
1 'polypeptide(L)'
;KTDAHGAESGNSSHADAEAAKSSPDAEGASHTEASKTCTNGCPISMVNGEELLELVDFEMAGPIPFTWKRVYRSSNLKQNNGLGYGWSSPLNRRLFVGQQDIQYFDDQGRSINFNPVNVGGSCRNRTEKLILTRTAEDEYQVANANGQGITYHFSSGAARATYRMTRWTDNSGHQVNFEYQNNLVKRITTSEGEELQLTHDNKGHVTAVDRVFRPESRPQYVSRQVAY
;
A
#
# COMPACT_ATOMS: atom_id res chain seq x y z
N LYS A 1 32.79 -34.52 55.47
CA LYS A 1 31.38 -34.97 55.43
C LYS A 1 30.51 -33.76 55.57
N THR A 2 30.01 -33.30 54.47
CA THR A 2 28.67 -32.67 54.43
C THR A 2 28.43 -32.18 53.00
N ASP A 3 27.37 -32.64 52.47
CA ASP A 3 26.94 -32.40 51.08
C ASP A 3 26.38 -31.00 50.95
N ALA A 4 26.73 -30.30 49.88
CA ALA A 4 26.14 -29.06 49.47
C ALA A 4 25.24 -29.31 48.25
N HIS A 5 23.95 -29.08 48.41
CA HIS A 5 22.98 -29.01 47.32
C HIS A 5 23.11 -27.65 46.59
N GLY A 6 23.46 -27.71 45.32
CA GLY A 6 23.41 -26.59 44.43
C GLY A 6 21.97 -26.38 43.95
N ALA A 7 21.43 -25.17 44.12
CA ALA A 7 20.20 -24.72 43.51
C ALA A 7 20.48 -24.19 42.09
N GLU A 8 19.94 -24.84 41.08
CA GLU A 8 19.95 -24.33 39.73
C GLU A 8 18.93 -23.16 39.59
N SER A 9 19.48 -22.00 39.40
CA SER A 9 18.73 -20.80 39.01
C SER A 9 18.43 -20.87 37.52
N GLY A 10 17.16 -21.13 37.20
CA GLY A 10 16.67 -21.08 35.83
C GLY A 10 16.75 -19.64 35.28
N ASN A 11 17.65 -19.44 34.35
CA ASN A 11 17.75 -18.19 33.60
C ASN A 11 16.66 -18.18 32.52
N SER A 12 15.54 -17.50 32.80
CA SER A 12 14.55 -17.18 31.77
C SER A 12 15.13 -16.09 30.88
N SER A 13 15.69 -16.49 29.75
CA SER A 13 16.03 -15.58 28.67
C SER A 13 14.75 -14.96 28.13
N HIS A 14 14.44 -13.73 28.53
CA HIS A 14 13.56 -12.86 27.78
C HIS A 14 14.21 -12.62 26.42
N ALA A 15 13.68 -13.26 25.40
CA ALA A 15 13.96 -12.88 24.05
C ALA A 15 13.31 -11.50 23.84
N ASP A 16 14.10 -10.45 23.92
CA ASP A 16 13.70 -9.12 23.44
C ASP A 16 13.38 -9.25 21.95
N ALA A 17 12.08 -9.19 21.65
CA ALA A 17 11.61 -9.01 20.29
C ALA A 17 11.98 -7.57 19.89
N GLU A 18 13.21 -7.34 19.49
CA GLU A 18 13.58 -6.12 18.78
C GLU A 18 12.69 -6.04 17.54
N ALA A 19 11.82 -5.01 17.53
CA ALA A 19 11.18 -4.58 16.32
C ALA A 19 12.26 -4.38 15.27
N ALA A 20 12.25 -5.18 14.22
CA ALA A 20 13.23 -5.13 13.15
C ALA A 20 13.24 -3.72 12.56
N LYS A 21 14.12 -2.86 13.08
CA LYS A 21 14.51 -1.63 12.44
C LYS A 21 15.16 -2.08 11.14
N SER A 22 14.52 -1.71 10.03
CA SER A 22 15.06 -1.96 8.70
C SER A 22 16.44 -1.33 8.62
N SER A 23 17.47 -2.16 8.73
CA SER A 23 18.83 -1.82 8.34
C SER A 23 18.80 -1.43 6.86
N PRO A 24 19.67 -0.52 6.37
CA PRO A 24 19.71 -0.15 4.95
C PRO A 24 19.85 -1.32 3.98
N ASP A 25 20.29 -2.47 4.48
CA ASP A 25 20.43 -3.72 3.71
C ASP A 25 19.29 -4.72 3.94
N ALA A 26 18.27 -4.39 4.74
CA ALA A 26 17.15 -5.29 4.99
C ALA A 26 16.16 -5.27 3.83
N GLU A 27 16.17 -6.32 3.03
CA GLU A 27 15.23 -6.57 1.94
C GLU A 27 13.86 -7.04 2.49
N GLY A 28 13.11 -6.17 3.15
CA GLY A 28 11.81 -6.52 3.72
C GLY A 28 10.85 -5.34 3.76
N ALA A 29 9.58 -5.62 4.02
CA ALA A 29 8.59 -4.61 4.31
C ALA A 29 8.59 -4.27 5.80
N SER A 30 8.13 -3.07 6.16
CA SER A 30 7.99 -2.64 7.56
C SER A 30 7.03 -3.51 8.37
N HIS A 31 6.06 -4.17 7.71
CA HIS A 31 5.07 -5.05 8.29
C HIS A 31 4.77 -6.23 7.37
N THR A 32 4.27 -7.33 7.95
CA THR A 32 3.75 -8.46 7.18
C THR A 32 2.46 -8.07 6.44
N GLU A 33 2.24 -8.64 5.25
CA GLU A 33 0.97 -8.47 4.53
C GLU A 33 -0.20 -8.96 5.40
N ALA A 34 -1.36 -8.29 5.31
CA ALA A 34 -2.55 -8.62 6.09
C ALA A 34 -2.97 -10.10 5.91
N SER A 35 -2.96 -10.59 4.68
CA SER A 35 -3.29 -11.99 4.34
C SER A 35 -2.31 -13.02 4.89
N LYS A 36 -1.10 -12.61 5.25
CA LYS A 36 -0.05 -13.49 5.82
C LYS A 36 0.09 -13.32 7.34
N THR A 37 -0.66 -12.38 7.94
CA THR A 37 -0.59 -12.13 9.37
C THR A 37 -1.42 -13.18 10.11
N CYS A 38 -0.79 -13.89 11.04
CA CYS A 38 -1.49 -14.85 11.89
C CYS A 38 -2.26 -14.09 12.98
N THR A 39 -3.60 -14.26 13.03
CA THR A 39 -4.49 -13.68 14.03
C THR A 39 -5.22 -14.79 14.79
N ASN A 40 -5.59 -14.55 16.04
CA ASN A 40 -6.28 -15.51 16.87
C ASN A 40 -7.70 -15.01 17.16
N GLY A 41 -8.63 -15.24 16.24
CA GLY A 41 -10.07 -14.96 16.43
C GLY A 41 -10.45 -13.48 16.62
N CYS A 42 -9.49 -12.62 16.90
CA CYS A 42 -9.56 -11.17 16.95
C CYS A 42 -8.59 -10.61 15.92
N PRO A 43 -8.77 -9.37 15.43
CA PRO A 43 -7.86 -8.77 14.45
C PRO A 43 -6.52 -8.35 15.08
N ILE A 44 -5.93 -9.22 15.89
CA ILE A 44 -4.66 -8.97 16.59
C ILE A 44 -3.61 -9.95 16.08
N SER A 45 -2.50 -9.41 15.59
CA SER A 45 -1.34 -10.17 15.16
C SER A 45 -0.72 -10.90 16.35
N MET A 46 -0.56 -12.22 16.24
CA MET A 46 0.11 -13.01 17.25
C MET A 46 1.62 -12.81 17.32
N VAL A 47 2.20 -12.14 16.33
CA VAL A 47 3.64 -11.92 16.23
C VAL A 47 4.08 -10.67 16.99
N ASN A 48 3.32 -9.57 16.88
CA ASN A 48 3.72 -8.26 17.40
C ASN A 48 2.60 -7.54 18.18
N GLY A 49 1.43 -8.17 18.38
CA GLY A 49 0.31 -7.55 19.07
C GLY A 49 -0.37 -6.41 18.29
N GLU A 50 -0.05 -6.24 17.01
CA GLU A 50 -0.67 -5.22 16.17
C GLU A 50 -2.15 -5.55 15.93
N GLU A 51 -3.04 -4.58 16.12
CA GLU A 51 -4.41 -4.68 15.65
C GLU A 51 -4.43 -4.44 14.13
N LEU A 52 -4.99 -5.41 13.40
CA LEU A 52 -5.06 -5.43 11.95
C LEU A 52 -6.49 -5.74 11.51
N LEU A 53 -7.11 -4.82 10.78
CA LEU A 53 -8.46 -5.02 10.23
C LEU A 53 -8.44 -4.74 8.74
N GLU A 54 -8.97 -5.67 7.94
CA GLU A 54 -9.16 -5.53 6.51
C GLU A 54 -10.66 -5.51 6.19
N LEU A 55 -11.10 -4.49 5.47
CA LEU A 55 -12.49 -4.30 5.04
C LEU A 55 -12.55 -4.06 3.54
N VAL A 56 -13.40 -4.81 2.85
CA VAL A 56 -13.71 -4.58 1.44
C VAL A 56 -15.07 -3.87 1.38
N ASP A 57 -15.08 -2.62 0.90
CA ASP A 57 -16.30 -1.84 0.80
C ASP A 57 -17.06 -2.13 -0.51
N PHE A 58 -16.33 -2.27 -1.62
CA PHE A 58 -16.89 -2.69 -2.91
C PHE A 58 -15.80 -3.18 -3.87
N GLU A 59 -16.24 -3.86 -4.92
CA GLU A 59 -15.41 -4.34 -6.01
C GLU A 59 -15.99 -3.96 -7.36
N MET A 60 -15.11 -3.63 -8.31
CA MET A 60 -15.46 -3.52 -9.72
C MET A 60 -14.77 -4.64 -10.48
N ALA A 61 -15.56 -5.46 -11.14
CA ALA A 61 -15.04 -6.50 -12.04
C ALA A 61 -14.43 -5.86 -13.29
N GLY A 62 -13.45 -6.51 -13.88
CA GLY A 62 -12.78 -6.08 -15.10
C GLY A 62 -11.52 -6.87 -15.34
N PRO A 63 -10.81 -6.63 -16.45
CA PRO A 63 -9.50 -7.24 -16.71
C PRO A 63 -8.48 -6.94 -15.61
N ILE A 64 -8.50 -5.71 -15.10
CA ILE A 64 -7.86 -5.33 -13.84
C ILE A 64 -8.96 -5.14 -12.81
N PRO A 65 -9.25 -6.12 -11.93
CA PRO A 65 -10.25 -5.97 -10.88
C PRO A 65 -9.84 -4.83 -9.94
N PHE A 66 -10.75 -3.90 -9.70
CA PHE A 66 -10.51 -2.82 -8.76
C PHE A 66 -11.29 -3.09 -7.47
N THR A 67 -10.56 -3.39 -6.40
CA THR A 67 -11.12 -3.61 -5.07
C THR A 67 -10.87 -2.39 -4.21
N TRP A 68 -11.95 -1.75 -3.75
CA TRP A 68 -11.88 -0.70 -2.75
C TRP A 68 -11.81 -1.34 -1.38
N LYS A 69 -10.58 -1.52 -0.91
CA LYS A 69 -10.23 -2.17 0.33
C LYS A 69 -9.60 -1.18 1.28
N ARG A 70 -9.94 -1.28 2.57
CA ARG A 70 -9.31 -0.52 3.64
C ARG A 70 -8.58 -1.46 4.59
N VAL A 71 -7.38 -1.09 4.96
CA VAL A 71 -6.59 -1.82 5.95
C VAL A 71 -6.24 -0.89 7.09
N TYR A 72 -6.69 -1.23 8.29
CA TYR A 72 -6.31 -0.55 9.51
C TYR A 72 -5.14 -1.26 10.17
N ARG A 73 -4.17 -0.49 10.65
CA ARG A 73 -3.04 -0.97 11.44
C ARG A 73 -2.83 -0.06 12.65
N SER A 74 -2.84 -0.62 13.86
CA SER A 74 -2.57 0.16 15.07
C SER A 74 -1.14 0.71 15.12
N SER A 75 -0.19 0.10 14.42
CA SER A 75 1.18 0.63 14.25
C SER A 75 1.25 1.91 13.40
N ASN A 76 0.25 2.17 12.56
CA ASN A 76 0.20 3.32 11.66
C ASN A 76 -0.64 4.50 12.20
N LEU A 77 -0.97 4.53 13.47
CA LEU A 77 -1.81 5.58 14.10
C LEU A 77 -1.28 7.01 13.94
N LYS A 78 -0.01 7.18 13.59
CA LYS A 78 0.58 8.50 13.31
C LYS A 78 0.37 8.97 11.87
N GLN A 79 -0.13 8.09 11.00
CA GLN A 79 -0.34 8.37 9.58
C GLN A 79 -1.83 8.52 9.29
N ASN A 80 -2.20 9.67 8.70
CA ASN A 80 -3.53 9.88 8.13
C ASN A 80 -3.38 9.84 6.60
N ASN A 81 -3.89 8.79 6.01
CA ASN A 81 -3.78 8.52 4.58
C ASN A 81 -5.11 8.80 3.83
N GLY A 82 -5.90 9.75 4.31
CA GLY A 82 -7.12 10.19 3.66
C GLY A 82 -8.39 9.41 4.05
N LEU A 83 -8.28 8.40 4.93
CA LEU A 83 -9.43 7.66 5.51
C LEU A 83 -9.40 7.67 7.05
N GLY A 84 -8.64 8.58 7.65
CA GLY A 84 -8.39 8.63 9.09
C GLY A 84 -7.06 7.97 9.48
N TYR A 85 -6.72 8.11 10.77
CA TYR A 85 -5.46 7.60 11.31
C TYR A 85 -5.45 6.08 11.34
N GLY A 86 -4.31 5.48 10.95
CA GLY A 86 -4.11 4.04 10.91
C GLY A 86 -4.68 3.34 9.68
N TRP A 87 -5.57 4.00 8.92
CA TRP A 87 -6.18 3.43 7.73
C TRP A 87 -5.34 3.64 6.48
N SER A 88 -5.32 2.63 5.62
CA SER A 88 -4.73 2.63 4.28
C SER A 88 -5.70 2.07 3.25
N SER A 89 -5.51 2.43 1.99
CA SER A 89 -6.37 2.04 0.87
C SER A 89 -5.54 1.93 -0.43
N PRO A 90 -6.11 1.49 -1.55
CA PRO A 90 -5.43 1.49 -2.85
C PRO A 90 -4.85 2.85 -3.26
N LEU A 91 -5.42 3.96 -2.75
CA LEU A 91 -4.95 5.33 -3.03
C LEU A 91 -3.62 5.69 -2.35
N ASN A 92 -3.18 4.89 -1.38
CA ASN A 92 -2.01 5.22 -0.56
C ASN A 92 -0.69 4.80 -1.19
N ARG A 93 -0.73 4.08 -2.32
CA ARG A 93 0.48 3.71 -3.06
C ARG A 93 1.23 4.95 -3.51
N ARG A 94 2.48 5.06 -3.06
CA ARG A 94 3.37 6.17 -3.39
C ARG A 94 4.82 5.76 -3.23
N LEU A 95 5.73 6.54 -3.82
CA LEU A 95 7.15 6.43 -3.54
C LEU A 95 7.64 7.69 -2.83
N PHE A 96 8.57 7.51 -1.92
CA PHE A 96 9.42 8.56 -1.40
C PHE A 96 10.85 8.28 -1.87
N VAL A 97 11.41 9.18 -2.66
CA VAL A 97 12.73 9.04 -3.25
C VAL A 97 13.72 9.86 -2.44
N GLY A 98 14.39 9.19 -1.51
CA GLY A 98 15.47 9.76 -0.70
C GLY A 98 16.83 9.73 -1.42
N GLN A 99 17.86 10.24 -0.75
CA GLN A 99 19.23 10.19 -1.27
C GLN A 99 19.87 8.80 -1.14
N GLN A 100 19.51 8.05 -0.10
CA GLN A 100 20.11 6.77 0.23
C GLN A 100 19.19 5.59 -0.04
N ASP A 101 17.88 5.81 -0.09
CA ASP A 101 16.87 4.79 -0.30
C ASP A 101 15.66 5.32 -1.08
N ILE A 102 14.89 4.40 -1.64
CA ILE A 102 13.57 4.65 -2.21
C ILE A 102 12.57 3.82 -1.43
N GLN A 103 11.59 4.46 -0.80
CA GLN A 103 10.55 3.81 -0.02
C GLN A 103 9.27 3.71 -0.84
N TYR A 104 8.82 2.50 -1.06
CA TYR A 104 7.51 2.22 -1.63
C TYR A 104 6.50 1.97 -0.52
N PHE A 105 5.45 2.79 -0.48
CA PHE A 105 4.29 2.58 0.41
C PHE A 105 3.20 1.88 -0.38
N ASP A 106 2.72 0.75 0.14
CA ASP A 106 1.65 -0.03 -0.49
C ASP A 106 0.24 0.33 0.04
N ASP A 107 -0.77 -0.36 -0.48
CA ASP A 107 -2.17 -0.19 -0.09
C ASP A 107 -2.51 -0.71 1.31
N GLN A 108 -1.58 -1.43 1.95
CA GLN A 108 -1.74 -1.93 3.31
C GLN A 108 -1.00 -1.06 4.35
N GLY A 109 -0.45 0.09 3.94
CA GLY A 109 0.31 0.99 4.80
C GLY A 109 1.69 0.47 5.19
N ARG A 110 2.23 -0.53 4.47
CA ARG A 110 3.60 -1.02 4.66
C ARG A 110 4.56 -0.15 3.85
N SER A 111 5.78 0.03 4.35
CA SER A 111 6.89 0.58 3.58
C SER A 111 7.87 -0.52 3.18
N ILE A 112 8.30 -0.51 1.93
CA ILE A 112 9.20 -1.48 1.32
C ILE A 112 10.37 -0.69 0.75
N ASN A 113 11.59 -1.02 1.16
CA ASN A 113 12.79 -0.27 0.78
C ASN A 113 13.42 -0.85 -0.48
N PHE A 114 13.95 0.04 -1.30
CA PHE A 114 14.77 -0.25 -2.47
C PHE A 114 16.02 0.63 -2.47
N ASN A 115 17.10 0.14 -3.03
CA ASN A 115 18.26 0.97 -3.30
C ASN A 115 17.96 1.97 -4.42
N PRO A 116 18.60 3.16 -4.41
CA PRO A 116 18.47 4.13 -5.49
C PRO A 116 18.84 3.54 -6.85
N VAL A 117 18.10 3.94 -7.88
CA VAL A 117 18.33 3.49 -9.25
C VAL A 117 18.46 4.67 -10.21
N ASN A 118 19.37 4.55 -11.18
CA ASN A 118 19.49 5.50 -12.28
C ASN A 118 18.34 5.32 -13.29
N VAL A 119 18.13 6.30 -14.14
CA VAL A 119 17.17 6.19 -15.26
C VAL A 119 17.52 4.99 -16.13
N GLY A 120 16.54 4.15 -16.43
CA GLY A 120 16.69 2.88 -17.13
C GLY A 120 17.12 1.71 -16.22
N GLY A 121 17.48 1.97 -14.97
CA GLY A 121 17.89 0.94 -14.01
C GLY A 121 16.73 0.34 -13.22
N SER A 122 17.00 -0.78 -12.57
CA SER A 122 16.04 -1.50 -11.72
C SER A 122 16.69 -1.99 -10.44
N CYS A 123 15.91 -2.08 -9.37
CA CYS A 123 16.28 -2.69 -8.10
C CYS A 123 15.25 -3.73 -7.69
N ARG A 124 15.68 -4.90 -7.25
CA ARG A 124 14.81 -5.98 -6.81
C ARG A 124 14.78 -6.10 -5.30
N ASN A 125 13.58 -6.09 -4.73
CA ASN A 125 13.37 -6.53 -3.36
C ASN A 125 13.03 -8.03 -3.39
N ARG A 126 13.92 -8.87 -2.84
CA ARG A 126 13.80 -10.34 -2.93
C ARG A 126 12.74 -10.88 -1.98
N THR A 127 12.61 -10.30 -0.79
CA THR A 127 11.67 -10.73 0.23
C THR A 127 10.23 -10.50 -0.22
N GLU A 128 9.94 -9.31 -0.71
CA GLU A 128 8.59 -8.95 -1.20
C GLU A 128 8.36 -9.36 -2.66
N LYS A 129 9.40 -9.90 -3.33
CA LYS A 129 9.35 -10.31 -4.73
C LYS A 129 8.88 -9.19 -5.67
N LEU A 130 9.32 -7.96 -5.38
CA LEU A 130 9.02 -6.77 -6.15
C LEU A 130 10.25 -6.29 -6.90
N ILE A 131 10.02 -5.59 -8.00
CA ILE A 131 11.03 -4.86 -8.77
C ILE A 131 10.60 -3.42 -8.90
N LEU A 132 11.48 -2.49 -8.53
CA LEU A 132 11.38 -1.07 -8.81
C LEU A 132 12.20 -0.76 -10.04
N THR A 133 11.64 -0.05 -11.01
CA THR A 133 12.33 0.43 -12.21
C THR A 133 12.14 1.93 -12.33
N ARG A 134 13.22 2.68 -12.61
CA ARG A 134 13.15 4.09 -12.96
C ARG A 134 13.11 4.22 -14.48
N THR A 135 11.94 4.55 -15.04
CA THR A 135 11.71 4.59 -16.49
C THR A 135 12.11 5.92 -17.13
N ALA A 136 12.01 7.02 -16.38
CA ALA A 136 12.43 8.34 -16.79
C ALA A 136 12.90 9.15 -15.57
N GLU A 137 13.29 10.42 -15.78
CA GLU A 137 13.77 11.33 -14.70
C GLU A 137 12.78 11.37 -13.53
N ASP A 138 11.50 11.57 -13.86
CA ASP A 138 10.41 11.74 -12.90
C ASP A 138 9.39 10.59 -12.94
N GLU A 139 9.81 9.40 -13.38
CA GLU A 139 8.91 8.26 -13.53
C GLU A 139 9.51 6.97 -12.98
N TYR A 140 8.69 6.25 -12.23
CA TYR A 140 9.02 4.95 -11.66
C TYR A 140 7.89 3.94 -11.90
N GLN A 141 8.26 2.67 -11.84
CA GLN A 141 7.34 1.53 -11.86
C GLN A 141 7.68 0.56 -10.74
N VAL A 142 6.64 -0.03 -10.14
CA VAL A 142 6.77 -1.15 -9.22
C VAL A 142 5.91 -2.30 -9.74
N ALA A 143 6.52 -3.45 -9.89
CA ALA A 143 5.87 -4.66 -10.41
C ALA A 143 6.32 -5.91 -9.64
N ASN A 144 5.62 -7.03 -9.83
CA ASN A 144 6.12 -8.31 -9.37
C ASN A 144 7.42 -8.68 -10.10
N ALA A 145 8.38 -9.23 -9.38
CA ALA A 145 9.69 -9.60 -9.92
C ALA A 145 9.66 -10.75 -10.94
N ASN A 146 8.54 -11.46 -11.05
CA ASN A 146 8.28 -12.47 -12.09
C ASN A 146 7.67 -11.87 -13.36
N GLY A 147 7.43 -10.56 -13.41
CA GLY A 147 6.84 -9.85 -14.53
C GLY A 147 5.35 -10.15 -14.78
N GLN A 148 4.66 -10.77 -13.82
CA GLN A 148 3.23 -11.07 -13.93
C GLN A 148 2.40 -10.17 -13.02
N GLY A 149 1.12 -9.97 -13.39
CA GLY A 149 0.16 -9.19 -12.63
C GLY A 149 0.22 -7.70 -12.95
N ILE A 150 -0.01 -6.88 -11.93
CA ILE A 150 -0.16 -5.44 -12.08
C ILE A 150 1.19 -4.73 -11.94
N THR A 151 1.44 -3.80 -12.85
CA THR A 151 2.51 -2.80 -12.75
C THR A 151 1.92 -1.48 -12.30
N TYR A 152 2.44 -0.93 -11.21
CA TYR A 152 2.05 0.37 -10.65
C TYR A 152 3.01 1.44 -11.16
N HIS A 153 2.48 2.52 -11.74
CA HIS A 153 3.24 3.62 -12.32
C HIS A 153 3.15 4.85 -11.43
N PHE A 154 4.28 5.51 -11.24
CA PHE A 154 4.43 6.66 -10.38
C PHE A 154 5.08 7.81 -11.15
N SER A 155 4.61 9.03 -10.91
CA SER A 155 5.27 10.24 -11.40
C SER A 155 5.42 11.26 -10.27
N SER A 156 6.31 12.24 -10.48
CA SER A 156 6.58 13.28 -9.49
C SER A 156 5.29 13.96 -9.04
N GLY A 157 5.13 14.07 -7.72
CA GLY A 157 4.01 14.75 -7.08
C GLY A 157 4.29 16.22 -6.81
N ALA A 158 3.33 16.91 -6.21
CA ALA A 158 3.52 18.31 -5.78
C ALA A 158 4.53 18.44 -4.63
N ALA A 159 4.68 17.42 -3.79
CA ALA A 159 5.64 17.42 -2.69
C ALA A 159 6.99 16.90 -3.19
N ARG A 160 8.07 17.60 -2.80
CA ARG A 160 9.44 17.19 -3.12
C ARG A 160 9.71 15.75 -2.67
N ALA A 161 10.41 15.00 -3.51
CA ALA A 161 10.77 13.60 -3.28
C ALA A 161 9.59 12.62 -3.20
N THR A 162 8.35 13.06 -3.34
CA THR A 162 7.18 12.18 -3.33
C THR A 162 6.66 11.96 -4.74
N TYR A 163 6.52 10.69 -5.11
CA TYR A 163 5.96 10.24 -6.39
C TYR A 163 4.62 9.58 -6.13
N ARG A 164 3.58 10.11 -6.76
CA ARG A 164 2.21 9.60 -6.63
C ARG A 164 1.92 8.58 -7.72
N MET A 165 1.08 7.63 -7.39
CA MET A 165 0.62 6.64 -8.34
C MET A 165 -0.32 7.28 -9.38
N THR A 166 -0.04 7.04 -10.66
CA THR A 166 -0.82 7.62 -11.76
C THR A 166 -1.61 6.58 -12.53
N ARG A 167 -1.15 5.35 -12.55
CA ARG A 167 -1.75 4.31 -13.36
C ARG A 167 -1.38 2.90 -12.87
N TRP A 168 -2.29 1.97 -13.06
CA TRP A 168 -2.02 0.53 -13.07
C TRP A 168 -2.07 0.00 -14.49
N THR A 169 -1.26 -0.98 -14.82
CA THR A 169 -1.33 -1.70 -16.09
C THR A 169 -1.16 -3.20 -15.85
N ASP A 170 -1.80 -4.01 -16.68
CA ASP A 170 -1.48 -5.43 -16.79
C ASP A 170 -0.63 -5.71 -18.03
N ASN A 171 -0.28 -6.99 -18.24
CA ASN A 171 0.52 -7.41 -19.38
C ASN A 171 -0.25 -7.43 -20.72
N SER A 172 -1.58 -7.28 -20.67
CA SER A 172 -2.46 -7.24 -21.85
C SER A 172 -2.76 -5.82 -22.33
N GLY A 173 -2.28 -4.81 -21.60
CA GLY A 173 -2.44 -3.41 -21.94
C GLY A 173 -3.68 -2.74 -21.34
N HIS A 174 -4.45 -3.45 -20.50
CA HIS A 174 -5.53 -2.82 -19.74
C HIS A 174 -4.97 -1.85 -18.70
N GLN A 175 -5.75 -0.83 -18.35
CA GLN A 175 -5.29 0.25 -17.49
C GLN A 175 -6.36 0.68 -16.48
N VAL A 176 -5.90 1.11 -15.31
CA VAL A 176 -6.66 1.89 -14.34
C VAL A 176 -5.89 3.19 -14.12
N ASN A 177 -6.49 4.34 -14.40
CA ASN A 177 -5.85 5.64 -14.34
C ASN A 177 -6.37 6.44 -13.14
N PHE A 178 -5.50 7.20 -12.50
CA PHE A 178 -5.80 8.03 -11.34
C PHE A 178 -5.58 9.50 -11.66
N GLU A 179 -6.63 10.30 -11.61
CA GLU A 179 -6.60 11.72 -11.88
C GLU A 179 -6.66 12.50 -10.57
N TYR A 180 -5.77 13.49 -10.47
CA TYR A 180 -5.57 14.28 -9.26
C TYR A 180 -6.06 15.73 -9.46
N GLN A 181 -6.73 16.24 -8.45
CA GLN A 181 -7.03 17.66 -8.30
C GLN A 181 -6.61 18.10 -6.91
N ASN A 182 -5.84 19.19 -6.80
CA ASN A 182 -5.32 19.68 -5.51
C ASN A 182 -4.58 18.59 -4.72
N ASN A 183 -3.82 17.76 -5.42
CA ASN A 183 -3.05 16.64 -4.86
C ASN A 183 -3.90 15.47 -4.26
N LEU A 184 -5.21 15.47 -4.45
CA LEU A 184 -6.13 14.42 -4.05
C LEU A 184 -6.65 13.69 -5.28
N VAL A 185 -6.83 12.36 -5.19
CA VAL A 185 -7.43 11.57 -6.27
C VAL A 185 -8.88 12.00 -6.42
N LYS A 186 -9.22 12.55 -7.57
CA LYS A 186 -10.57 13.02 -7.86
C LYS A 186 -11.37 12.03 -8.69
N ARG A 187 -10.70 11.34 -9.60
CA ARG A 187 -11.33 10.40 -10.53
C ARG A 187 -10.43 9.20 -10.77
N ILE A 188 -11.04 8.04 -10.90
CA ILE A 188 -10.40 6.79 -11.32
C ILE A 188 -11.14 6.29 -12.53
N THR A 189 -10.43 5.93 -13.60
CA THR A 189 -11.02 5.41 -14.84
C THR A 189 -10.34 4.13 -15.27
N THR A 190 -11.08 3.20 -15.86
CA THR A 190 -10.53 1.99 -16.47
C THR A 190 -10.52 2.08 -17.98
N SER A 191 -9.72 1.25 -18.65
CA SER A 191 -9.70 1.13 -20.12
C SER A 191 -11.04 0.67 -20.70
N GLU A 192 -11.90 0.02 -19.88
CA GLU A 192 -13.23 -0.44 -20.25
C GLU A 192 -14.32 0.64 -20.10
N GLY A 193 -13.93 1.85 -19.67
CA GLY A 193 -14.83 2.99 -19.54
C GLY A 193 -15.54 3.09 -18.18
N GLU A 194 -15.16 2.27 -17.21
CA GLU A 194 -15.66 2.43 -15.83
C GLU A 194 -15.06 3.69 -15.20
N GLU A 195 -15.83 4.37 -14.36
CA GLU A 195 -15.40 5.59 -13.70
C GLU A 195 -15.88 5.63 -12.25
N LEU A 196 -14.94 6.00 -11.35
CA LEU A 196 -15.24 6.37 -9.98
C LEU A 196 -14.91 7.85 -9.77
N GLN A 197 -15.78 8.54 -9.04
CA GLN A 197 -15.55 9.91 -8.57
C GLN A 197 -15.45 9.93 -7.06
N LEU A 198 -14.45 10.65 -6.54
CA LEU A 198 -14.17 10.76 -5.12
C LEU A 198 -14.53 12.15 -4.61
N THR A 199 -15.25 12.18 -3.50
CA THR A 199 -15.53 13.38 -2.73
C THR A 199 -14.65 13.43 -1.50
N HIS A 200 -14.09 14.62 -1.21
CA HIS A 200 -13.22 14.84 -0.05
C HIS A 200 -13.77 15.96 0.82
N ASP A 201 -13.50 15.89 2.12
CA ASP A 201 -13.71 17.01 3.04
C ASP A 201 -12.62 18.08 2.89
N ASN A 202 -12.72 19.15 3.70
CA ASN A 202 -11.76 20.24 3.70
C ASN A 202 -10.39 19.87 4.30
N LYS A 203 -10.25 18.68 4.91
CA LYS A 203 -9.01 18.14 5.44
C LYS A 203 -8.35 17.13 4.48
N GLY A 204 -9.02 16.84 3.35
CA GLY A 204 -8.55 15.87 2.36
C GLY A 204 -8.94 14.42 2.65
N HIS A 205 -9.86 14.17 3.58
CA HIS A 205 -10.37 12.83 3.79
C HIS A 205 -11.41 12.48 2.71
N VAL A 206 -11.37 11.27 2.20
CA VAL A 206 -12.40 10.73 1.32
C VAL A 206 -13.69 10.59 2.15
N THR A 207 -14.75 11.23 1.70
CA THR A 207 -16.07 11.15 2.33
C THR A 207 -17.05 10.30 1.54
N ALA A 208 -16.78 10.12 0.24
CA ALA A 208 -17.62 9.27 -0.60
C ALA A 208 -16.87 8.82 -1.85
N VAL A 209 -17.29 7.67 -2.36
CA VAL A 209 -16.91 7.15 -3.67
C VAL A 209 -18.17 6.81 -4.46
N ASP A 210 -18.30 7.41 -5.63
CA ASP A 210 -19.44 7.26 -6.52
C ASP A 210 -18.99 6.61 -7.83
N ARG A 211 -19.75 5.60 -8.32
CA ARG A 211 -19.56 5.02 -9.65
C ARG A 211 -20.44 5.74 -10.64
N VAL A 212 -19.83 6.15 -11.75
CA VAL A 212 -20.50 6.89 -12.83
C VAL A 212 -20.83 5.93 -13.96
N PHE A 213 -22.11 5.86 -14.31
CA PHE A 213 -22.59 5.03 -15.40
C PHE A 213 -22.98 5.90 -16.59
N ARG A 214 -22.46 5.57 -17.79
CA ARG A 214 -22.75 6.24 -19.05
C ARG A 214 -23.33 5.25 -20.06
N PRO A 215 -24.58 4.78 -19.90
CA PRO A 215 -25.19 3.87 -20.85
C PRO A 215 -25.41 4.60 -22.18
N GLU A 216 -25.24 3.90 -23.32
CA GLU A 216 -25.34 4.47 -24.66
C GLU A 216 -26.69 5.13 -24.95
N SER A 217 -27.79 4.63 -24.36
CA SER A 217 -29.16 5.03 -24.68
C SER A 217 -29.91 5.73 -23.54
N ARG A 218 -29.23 6.10 -22.45
CA ARG A 218 -29.86 6.71 -21.26
C ARG A 218 -29.00 7.85 -20.73
N PRO A 219 -29.59 8.79 -19.98
CA PRO A 219 -28.82 9.79 -19.28
C PRO A 219 -27.78 9.14 -18.33
N GLN A 220 -26.64 9.81 -18.19
CA GLN A 220 -25.66 9.45 -17.18
C GLN A 220 -26.29 9.44 -15.78
N TYR A 221 -26.00 8.45 -14.99
CA TYR A 221 -26.38 8.41 -13.58
C TYR A 221 -25.20 8.01 -12.68
N VAL A 222 -25.31 8.33 -11.40
CA VAL A 222 -24.30 8.12 -10.41
C VAL A 222 -24.85 7.22 -9.31
N SER A 223 -24.08 6.23 -8.90
CA SER A 223 -24.41 5.32 -7.81
C SER A 223 -23.37 5.41 -6.71
N ARG A 224 -23.82 5.76 -5.50
CA ARG A 224 -22.96 5.77 -4.31
C ARG A 224 -22.49 4.35 -4.00
N GLN A 225 -21.17 4.13 -3.99
CA GLN A 225 -20.58 2.85 -3.61
C GLN A 225 -20.29 2.80 -2.12
N VAL A 226 -19.76 3.88 -1.57
CA VAL A 226 -19.46 4.02 -0.13
C VAL A 226 -19.52 5.47 0.31
N ALA A 227 -19.90 5.69 1.57
CA ALA A 227 -19.82 6.99 2.28
C ALA A 227 -19.19 6.78 3.65
N TYR A 228 -18.33 7.74 4.06
CA TYR A 228 -17.59 7.73 5.31
C TYR A 228 -17.98 8.92 6.18
#